data_640d992753cc95b88cd79cf1606b6e9c
#
_entry.id   640d992753cc95b88cd79cf1606b6e9c
#
_cell.length_a   1.000
_cell.length_b   1.000
_cell.length_c   1.000
_cell.angle_alpha   90.00
_cell.angle_beta   90.00
_cell.angle_gamma   90.00
#
_symmetry.space_group_name_H-M   'P 1'
#
loop_
_entity.id
_entity.type
_entity.pdbx_description
1 polymer ?
#
loop_
_entity_poly.entity_id
_entity_poly.type
_entity_poly.pdbx_seq_one_letter_code
_entity_poly.pdbx_strand_id
1 'polypeptide(L)'
;MEVLIENRKKISYSVCLKDSVANFTKQLYYTLFDEGYYQLNYKGIQDQFFKILNKLLIIDAETIWKQYESTFSVIRTKLDLDAIAFESTDPACKSLEEVYLAYPGFYAIAVYRLSHELEKLGLVTLARMMSEYAHSVTGTDIHPGATIGASFFIDHATGTVIGETTIIKNNVKIYQGVTLGGIQVKKSLAAT
;
A
#
# COMPACT_ATOMS: atom_id res chain seq x y z
N MET A 1 -23.03 -26.38 17.26
CA MET A 1 -22.23 -25.16 17.06
C MET A 1 -20.86 -25.25 17.75
N GLU A 2 -20.75 -25.93 18.90
CA GLU A 2 -19.47 -26.16 19.61
C GLU A 2 -18.47 -27.05 18.86
N VAL A 3 -18.90 -28.10 18.17
CA VAL A 3 -18.00 -29.03 17.43
C VAL A 3 -17.29 -28.39 16.24
N LEU A 4 -17.75 -27.23 15.72
CA LEU A 4 -17.08 -26.49 14.64
C LEU A 4 -15.96 -25.58 15.13
N ILE A 5 -15.80 -25.39 16.43
CA ILE A 5 -14.83 -24.47 17.03
C ILE A 5 -13.50 -25.18 17.32
N GLU A 6 -13.52 -26.50 17.61
CA GLU A 6 -12.33 -27.26 18.00
C GLU A 6 -11.29 -27.45 16.87
N ASN A 7 -11.67 -27.35 15.61
CA ASN A 7 -10.76 -27.54 14.45
C ASN A 7 -10.31 -26.23 13.77
N ARG A 8 -10.66 -25.06 14.30
CA ARG A 8 -10.14 -23.80 13.77
C ARG A 8 -8.74 -23.56 14.32
N LYS A 9 -7.72 -23.48 13.45
CA LYS A 9 -6.42 -22.90 13.82
C LYS A 9 -6.70 -21.60 14.57
N LYS A 10 -6.30 -21.52 15.83
CA LYS A 10 -6.50 -20.35 16.69
C LYS A 10 -5.93 -19.15 15.96
N ILE A 11 -6.78 -18.18 15.60
CA ILE A 11 -6.31 -16.94 14.96
C ILE A 11 -5.43 -16.23 15.98
N SER A 12 -4.14 -16.11 15.69
CA SER A 12 -3.16 -15.51 16.60
C SER A 12 -3.31 -14.00 16.72
N TYR A 13 -4.07 -13.36 15.79
CA TYR A 13 -4.18 -11.91 15.69
C TYR A 13 -5.61 -11.43 15.93
N SER A 14 -5.74 -10.23 16.50
CA SER A 14 -7.04 -9.56 16.60
C SER A 14 -7.49 -9.05 15.22
N VAL A 15 -8.71 -9.42 14.79
CA VAL A 15 -9.30 -8.93 13.53
C VAL A 15 -9.46 -7.39 13.54
N CYS A 16 -9.63 -6.78 14.73
CA CYS A 16 -9.67 -5.31 14.90
C CYS A 16 -8.35 -4.62 14.49
N LEU A 17 -7.28 -5.37 14.21
CA LEU A 17 -6.04 -4.82 13.67
C LEU A 17 -6.27 -4.11 12.32
N LYS A 18 -7.27 -4.53 11.54
CA LYS A 18 -7.63 -3.90 10.27
C LYS A 18 -7.85 -2.39 10.40
N ASP A 19 -8.62 -1.97 11.42
CA ASP A 19 -8.91 -0.55 11.64
C ASP A 19 -7.65 0.24 12.03
N SER A 20 -6.78 -0.38 12.84
CA SER A 20 -5.49 0.21 13.21
C SER A 20 -4.59 0.41 11.99
N VAL A 21 -4.53 -0.58 11.08
CA VAL A 21 -3.73 -0.50 9.85
C VAL A 21 -4.33 0.51 8.87
N ALA A 22 -5.66 0.53 8.71
CA ALA A 22 -6.32 1.52 7.86
C ALA A 22 -6.01 2.96 8.30
N ASN A 23 -6.08 3.23 9.62
CA ASN A 23 -5.74 4.53 10.16
C ASN A 23 -4.24 4.86 9.98
N PHE A 24 -3.35 3.92 10.24
CA PHE A 24 -1.91 4.07 10.02
C PHE A 24 -1.60 4.40 8.54
N THR A 25 -2.23 3.70 7.60
CA THR A 25 -2.07 3.94 6.16
C THR A 25 -2.46 5.37 5.77
N LYS A 26 -3.59 5.88 6.28
CA LYS A 26 -4.01 7.27 6.06
C LYS A 26 -2.99 8.27 6.59
N GLN A 27 -2.53 8.06 7.82
CA GLN A 27 -1.57 8.96 8.45
C GLN A 27 -0.25 8.99 7.70
N LEU A 28 0.25 7.85 7.22
CA LEU A 28 1.43 7.80 6.36
C LEU A 28 1.25 8.59 5.07
N TYR A 29 0.09 8.50 4.43
CA TYR A 29 -0.20 9.30 3.24
C TYR A 29 -0.09 10.81 3.56
N TYR A 30 -0.70 11.27 4.65
CA TYR A 30 -0.63 12.67 5.05
C TYR A 30 0.81 13.12 5.33
N THR A 31 1.64 12.29 5.94
CA THR A 31 3.04 12.64 6.22
C THR A 31 3.88 12.85 4.97
N LEU A 32 3.51 12.24 3.86
CA LEU A 32 4.22 12.42 2.59
C LEU A 32 3.93 13.76 1.92
N PHE A 33 2.76 14.36 2.16
CA PHE A 33 2.28 15.52 1.43
C PHE A 33 2.03 16.76 2.30
N ASP A 34 2.07 16.62 3.62
CA ASP A 34 1.85 17.70 4.58
C ASP A 34 2.97 17.69 5.63
N GLU A 35 3.96 18.57 5.46
CA GLU A 35 5.11 18.67 6.36
C GLU A 35 4.69 19.08 7.78
N GLY A 36 3.72 19.99 7.91
CA GLY A 36 3.16 20.39 9.20
C GLY A 36 2.49 19.22 9.91
N TYR A 37 1.76 18.40 9.16
CA TYR A 37 1.16 17.18 9.70
C TYR A 37 2.23 16.19 10.19
N TYR A 38 3.29 15.97 9.41
CA TYR A 38 4.38 15.09 9.80
C TYR A 38 5.04 15.53 11.11
N GLN A 39 5.42 16.80 11.23
CA GLN A 39 6.08 17.34 12.42
C GLN A 39 5.23 17.17 13.69
N LEU A 40 3.92 17.40 13.60
CA LEU A 40 3.00 17.31 14.73
C LEU A 40 2.67 15.86 15.11
N ASN A 41 2.65 14.94 14.17
CA ASN A 41 2.11 13.58 14.36
C ASN A 41 3.17 12.47 14.33
N TYR A 42 4.43 12.80 14.05
CA TYR A 42 5.52 11.81 13.88
C TYR A 42 5.55 10.74 14.97
N LYS A 43 5.60 11.19 16.24
CA LYS A 43 5.68 10.29 17.39
C LYS A 43 4.46 9.37 17.48
N GLY A 44 3.28 9.91 17.24
CA GLY A 44 2.02 9.15 17.25
C GLY A 44 1.98 8.05 16.18
N ILE A 45 2.48 8.36 14.98
CA ILE A 45 2.55 7.42 13.86
C ILE A 45 3.57 6.30 14.15
N GLN A 46 4.73 6.66 14.68
CA GLN A 46 5.74 5.69 15.11
C GLN A 46 5.20 4.75 16.20
N ASP A 47 4.55 5.31 17.23
CA ASP A 47 3.95 4.53 18.31
C ASP A 47 2.83 3.60 17.79
N GLN A 48 2.06 4.05 16.80
CA GLN A 48 1.04 3.23 16.15
C GLN A 48 1.68 2.08 15.37
N PHE A 49 2.76 2.33 14.63
CA PHE A 49 3.53 1.29 13.94
C PHE A 49 4.03 0.23 14.92
N PHE A 50 4.63 0.64 16.04
CA PHE A 50 5.11 -0.29 17.05
C PHE A 50 3.99 -1.13 17.67
N LYS A 51 2.81 -0.53 17.92
CA LYS A 51 1.63 -1.26 18.39
C LYS A 51 1.14 -2.30 17.37
N ILE A 52 1.19 -1.97 16.09
CA ILE A 52 0.82 -2.90 15.01
C ILE A 52 1.82 -4.06 14.97
N LEU A 53 3.13 -3.78 14.95
CA LEU A 53 4.16 -4.83 14.91
C LEU A 53 4.09 -5.75 16.12
N ASN A 54 3.87 -5.20 17.31
CA ASN A 54 3.69 -6.00 18.52
C ASN A 54 2.48 -6.96 18.40
N LYS A 55 1.36 -6.49 17.85
CA LYS A 55 0.18 -7.34 17.60
C LYS A 55 0.45 -8.41 16.53
N LEU A 56 1.37 -8.16 15.62
CA LEU A 56 1.84 -9.15 14.63
C LEU A 56 2.95 -10.04 15.14
N LEU A 57 3.33 -9.91 16.41
CA LEU A 57 4.42 -10.64 17.07
C LEU A 57 5.80 -10.44 16.41
N ILE A 58 6.00 -9.26 15.84
CA ILE A 58 7.25 -8.86 15.21
C ILE A 58 8.11 -8.11 16.24
N ILE A 59 9.33 -8.56 16.40
CA ILE A 59 10.34 -7.97 17.29
C ILE A 59 11.19 -6.95 16.53
N ASP A 60 11.93 -6.09 17.28
CA ASP A 60 12.85 -5.09 16.74
C ASP A 60 12.16 -3.97 15.91
N ALA A 61 11.00 -3.52 16.41
CA ALA A 61 10.19 -2.51 15.74
C ALA A 61 10.96 -1.19 15.52
N GLU A 62 11.93 -0.83 16.37
CA GLU A 62 12.72 0.40 16.23
C GLU A 62 13.66 0.35 15.02
N THR A 63 14.38 -0.76 14.83
CA THR A 63 15.27 -0.94 13.68
C THR A 63 14.46 -0.96 12.39
N ILE A 64 13.34 -1.69 12.38
CA ILE A 64 12.43 -1.76 11.23
C ILE A 64 11.87 -0.37 10.89
N TRP A 65 11.45 0.41 11.90
CA TRP A 65 10.97 1.77 11.65
C TRP A 65 12.04 2.65 11.00
N LYS A 66 13.26 2.66 11.52
CA LYS A 66 14.37 3.45 10.94
C LYS A 66 14.65 3.09 9.48
N GLN A 67 14.63 1.79 9.15
CA GLN A 67 14.78 1.32 7.78
C GLN A 67 13.62 1.79 6.90
N TYR A 68 12.39 1.64 7.36
CA TYR A 68 11.21 2.06 6.64
C TYR A 68 11.15 3.56 6.42
N GLU A 69 11.34 4.35 7.47
CA GLU A 69 11.35 5.81 7.41
C GLU A 69 12.42 6.34 6.44
N SER A 70 13.59 5.71 6.37
CA SER A 70 14.64 6.11 5.43
C SER A 70 14.23 6.02 3.96
N THR A 71 13.15 5.30 3.64
CA THR A 71 12.62 5.17 2.28
C THR A 71 11.67 6.31 1.88
N PHE A 72 11.16 7.11 2.84
CA PHE A 72 10.10 8.09 2.59
C PHE A 72 10.47 9.16 1.57
N SER A 73 11.70 9.65 1.59
CA SER A 73 12.17 10.63 0.61
C SER A 73 12.19 10.07 -0.82
N VAL A 74 12.59 8.81 -0.98
CA VAL A 74 12.60 8.12 -2.28
C VAL A 74 11.17 7.84 -2.74
N ILE A 75 10.28 7.40 -1.83
CA ILE A 75 8.86 7.21 -2.12
C ILE A 75 8.26 8.54 -2.59
N ARG A 76 8.51 9.64 -1.86
CA ARG A 76 8.00 10.95 -2.21
C ARG A 76 8.46 11.38 -3.60
N THR A 77 9.73 11.24 -3.93
CA THR A 77 10.25 11.56 -5.27
C THR A 77 9.57 10.77 -6.38
N LYS A 78 9.30 9.47 -6.16
CA LYS A 78 8.56 8.66 -7.13
C LYS A 78 7.10 9.12 -7.26
N LEU A 79 6.46 9.49 -6.16
CA LEU A 79 5.09 9.97 -6.16
C LEU A 79 4.94 11.33 -6.85
N ASP A 80 5.91 12.21 -6.74
CA ASP A 80 5.93 13.47 -7.49
C ASP A 80 5.99 13.20 -9.00
N LEU A 81 6.78 12.22 -9.45
CA LEU A 81 6.80 11.80 -10.85
C LEU A 81 5.49 11.14 -11.30
N ASP A 82 4.86 10.37 -10.41
CA ASP A 82 3.54 9.79 -10.70
C ASP A 82 2.49 10.90 -10.82
N ALA A 83 2.47 11.87 -9.90
CA ALA A 83 1.53 12.99 -9.93
C ALA A 83 1.67 13.84 -11.21
N ILE A 84 2.90 14.10 -11.66
CA ILE A 84 3.16 14.76 -12.94
C ILE A 84 2.59 13.93 -14.11
N ALA A 85 2.67 12.60 -14.03
CA ALA A 85 2.08 11.74 -15.06
C ALA A 85 0.54 11.85 -15.08
N PHE A 86 -0.12 12.03 -13.93
CA PHE A 86 -1.56 12.31 -13.87
C PHE A 86 -1.89 13.67 -14.48
N GLU A 87 -1.24 14.75 -14.02
CA GLU A 87 -1.48 16.11 -14.50
C GLU A 87 -1.27 16.25 -16.02
N SER A 88 -0.21 15.60 -16.53
CA SER A 88 0.11 15.66 -17.97
C SER A 88 -0.77 14.77 -18.86
N THR A 89 -1.46 13.79 -18.27
CA THR A 89 -2.21 12.77 -19.04
C THR A 89 -3.70 13.01 -19.02
N ASP A 90 -4.28 13.40 -17.89
CA ASP A 90 -5.70 13.65 -17.76
C ASP A 90 -6.02 15.11 -18.14
N PRO A 91 -6.75 15.34 -19.27
CA PRO A 91 -7.13 16.69 -19.67
C PRO A 91 -8.04 17.41 -18.66
N ALA A 92 -8.70 16.67 -17.76
CA ALA A 92 -9.57 17.22 -16.73
C ALA A 92 -8.79 17.73 -15.53
N CYS A 93 -7.57 17.23 -15.30
CA CYS A 93 -6.72 17.62 -14.18
C CYS A 93 -6.30 19.09 -14.26
N LYS A 94 -6.45 19.84 -13.16
CA LYS A 94 -6.17 21.28 -13.10
C LYS A 94 -4.88 21.61 -12.37
N SER A 95 -4.41 20.74 -11.47
CA SER A 95 -3.20 20.97 -10.69
C SER A 95 -2.70 19.69 -10.03
N LEU A 96 -1.43 19.70 -9.63
CA LEU A 96 -0.86 18.61 -8.81
C LEU A 96 -1.57 18.46 -7.46
N GLU A 97 -2.05 19.57 -6.87
CA GLU A 97 -2.82 19.53 -5.62
C GLU A 97 -4.11 18.73 -5.78
N GLU A 98 -4.80 18.90 -6.91
CA GLU A 98 -5.99 18.11 -7.23
C GLU A 98 -5.66 16.61 -7.29
N VAL A 99 -4.50 16.23 -7.88
CA VAL A 99 -4.06 14.84 -7.92
C VAL A 99 -3.89 14.28 -6.51
N TYR A 100 -3.20 15.00 -5.63
CA TYR A 100 -2.97 14.57 -4.26
C TYR A 100 -4.26 14.45 -3.44
N LEU A 101 -5.22 15.33 -3.66
CA LEU A 101 -6.42 15.42 -2.83
C LEU A 101 -7.59 14.56 -3.32
N ALA A 102 -7.72 14.32 -4.64
CA ALA A 102 -8.95 13.81 -5.22
C ALA A 102 -8.81 12.50 -6.02
N TYR A 103 -7.63 12.17 -6.54
CA TYR A 103 -7.50 11.04 -7.46
C TYR A 103 -7.36 9.69 -6.75
N PRO A 104 -8.34 8.77 -6.86
CA PRO A 104 -8.26 7.46 -6.22
C PRO A 104 -7.14 6.60 -6.80
N GLY A 105 -6.84 6.70 -8.10
CA GLY A 105 -5.73 6.01 -8.74
C GLY A 105 -4.37 6.43 -8.16
N PHE A 106 -4.19 7.72 -7.93
CA PHE A 106 -2.98 8.24 -7.29
C PHE A 106 -2.86 7.74 -5.83
N TYR A 107 -3.96 7.78 -5.07
CA TYR A 107 -3.97 7.26 -3.71
C TYR A 107 -3.59 5.76 -3.65
N ALA A 108 -4.13 4.95 -4.57
CA ALA A 108 -3.78 3.53 -4.67
C ALA A 108 -2.28 3.33 -4.95
N ILE A 109 -1.69 4.12 -5.87
CA ILE A 109 -0.26 4.09 -6.18
C ILE A 109 0.56 4.50 -4.95
N ALA A 110 0.15 5.54 -4.22
CA ALA A 110 0.85 6.01 -3.04
C ALA A 110 0.89 4.94 -1.94
N VAL A 111 -0.25 4.30 -1.66
CA VAL A 111 -0.30 3.20 -0.69
C VAL A 111 0.51 1.99 -1.17
N TYR A 112 0.47 1.68 -2.47
CA TYR A 112 1.33 0.64 -3.05
C TYR A 112 2.81 0.94 -2.79
N ARG A 113 3.30 2.14 -3.07
CA ARG A 113 4.72 2.48 -2.86
C ARG A 113 5.13 2.37 -1.39
N LEU A 114 4.26 2.76 -0.46
CA LEU A 114 4.46 2.60 0.98
C LEU A 114 4.48 1.12 1.39
N SER A 115 3.50 0.34 0.95
CA SER A 115 3.38 -1.08 1.30
C SER A 115 4.45 -1.95 0.64
N HIS A 116 4.90 -1.59 -0.56
CA HIS A 116 6.00 -2.28 -1.26
C HIS A 116 7.31 -2.25 -0.46
N GLU A 117 7.66 -1.15 0.19
CA GLU A 117 8.86 -1.08 1.02
C GLU A 117 8.71 -1.95 2.29
N LEU A 118 7.51 -2.05 2.86
CA LEU A 118 7.25 -2.97 3.97
C LEU A 118 7.33 -4.45 3.52
N GLU A 119 6.84 -4.77 2.34
CA GLU A 119 6.99 -6.10 1.71
C GLU A 119 8.47 -6.49 1.60
N LYS A 120 9.31 -5.57 1.11
CA LYS A 120 10.77 -5.77 1.00
C LYS A 120 11.46 -5.96 2.36
N LEU A 121 10.91 -5.38 3.42
CA LEU A 121 11.37 -5.59 4.79
C LEU A 121 10.83 -6.89 5.42
N GLY A 122 10.09 -7.70 4.67
CA GLY A 122 9.52 -8.96 5.14
C GLY A 122 8.22 -8.81 5.95
N LEU A 123 7.64 -7.61 6.02
CA LEU A 123 6.39 -7.33 6.72
C LEU A 123 5.16 -7.64 5.85
N VAL A 124 5.16 -8.81 5.20
CA VAL A 124 4.19 -9.25 4.18
C VAL A 124 2.74 -9.04 4.62
N THR A 125 2.40 -9.45 5.84
CA THR A 125 1.01 -9.31 6.33
C THR A 125 0.60 -7.85 6.48
N LEU A 126 1.46 -6.98 7.00
CA LEU A 126 1.17 -5.55 7.14
C LEU A 126 1.06 -4.89 5.77
N ALA A 127 2.01 -5.16 4.87
CA ALA A 127 1.99 -4.67 3.51
C ALA A 127 0.69 -5.05 2.79
N ARG A 128 0.26 -6.32 2.90
CA ARG A 128 -0.99 -6.79 2.31
C ARG A 128 -2.21 -6.12 2.94
N MET A 129 -2.24 -5.93 4.27
CA MET A 129 -3.35 -5.23 4.92
C MET A 129 -3.49 -3.78 4.45
N MET A 130 -2.38 -3.08 4.21
CA MET A 130 -2.39 -1.72 3.66
C MET A 130 -2.92 -1.70 2.23
N SER A 131 -2.48 -2.64 1.38
CA SER A 131 -2.95 -2.72 0.00
C SER A 131 -4.44 -3.06 -0.09
N GLU A 132 -4.94 -3.98 0.74
CA GLU A 132 -6.37 -4.30 0.79
C GLU A 132 -7.22 -3.13 1.32
N TYR A 133 -6.67 -2.33 2.24
CA TYR A 133 -7.34 -1.11 2.63
C TYR A 133 -7.45 -0.13 1.45
N ALA A 134 -6.37 0.10 0.71
CA ALA A 134 -6.41 0.95 -0.49
C ALA A 134 -7.38 0.42 -1.54
N HIS A 135 -7.37 -0.91 -1.79
CA HIS A 135 -8.32 -1.57 -2.67
C HIS A 135 -9.79 -1.29 -2.26
N SER A 136 -10.08 -1.39 -0.97
CA SER A 136 -11.45 -1.18 -0.46
C SER A 136 -11.98 0.23 -0.67
N VAL A 137 -11.11 1.25 -0.71
CA VAL A 137 -11.52 2.66 -0.85
C VAL A 137 -11.34 3.22 -2.25
N THR A 138 -10.56 2.55 -3.11
CA THR A 138 -10.29 3.04 -4.48
C THR A 138 -10.84 2.13 -5.58
N GLY A 139 -11.17 0.88 -5.24
CA GLY A 139 -11.50 -0.14 -6.23
C GLY A 139 -10.30 -0.63 -7.06
N THR A 140 -9.06 -0.33 -6.64
CA THR A 140 -7.81 -0.69 -7.34
C THR A 140 -7.01 -1.66 -6.48
N ASP A 141 -6.85 -2.90 -6.94
CA ASP A 141 -6.04 -3.93 -6.27
C ASP A 141 -4.61 -3.92 -6.80
N ILE A 142 -3.65 -3.43 -6.01
CA ILE A 142 -2.23 -3.49 -6.34
C ILE A 142 -1.53 -4.33 -5.28
N HIS A 143 -1.02 -5.50 -5.68
CA HIS A 143 -0.26 -6.34 -4.74
C HIS A 143 1.06 -5.68 -4.37
N PRO A 144 1.44 -5.62 -3.07
CA PRO A 144 2.68 -4.96 -2.65
C PRO A 144 3.95 -5.61 -3.19
N GLY A 145 3.92 -6.88 -3.59
CA GLY A 145 5.02 -7.59 -4.24
C GLY A 145 5.25 -7.19 -5.70
N ALA A 146 4.32 -6.52 -6.37
CA ALA A 146 4.51 -6.04 -7.74
C ALA A 146 5.72 -5.09 -7.83
N THR A 147 6.34 -5.03 -9.00
CA THR A 147 7.43 -4.06 -9.27
C THR A 147 6.93 -3.00 -10.24
N ILE A 148 6.78 -1.76 -9.76
CA ILE A 148 6.26 -0.65 -10.57
C ILE A 148 7.29 0.47 -10.65
N GLY A 149 7.64 0.85 -11.87
CA GLY A 149 8.55 1.96 -12.20
C GLY A 149 7.97 3.34 -11.82
N ALA A 150 8.67 4.39 -12.21
CA ALA A 150 8.27 5.78 -11.99
C ALA A 150 7.32 6.28 -13.09
N SER A 151 6.65 7.40 -12.84
CA SER A 151 5.69 8.04 -13.76
C SER A 151 4.58 7.07 -14.18
N PHE A 152 4.00 6.39 -13.19
CA PHE A 152 2.92 5.44 -13.39
C PHE A 152 1.57 6.13 -13.24
N PHE A 153 0.67 5.89 -14.19
CA PHE A 153 -0.65 6.50 -14.24
C PHE A 153 -1.73 5.42 -14.34
N ILE A 154 -2.79 5.55 -13.53
CA ILE A 154 -3.99 4.72 -13.61
C ILE A 154 -5.20 5.64 -13.73
N ASP A 155 -5.84 5.64 -14.90
CA ASP A 155 -7.05 6.43 -15.12
C ASP A 155 -8.29 5.75 -14.53
N HIS A 156 -9.15 6.55 -13.88
CA HIS A 156 -10.38 6.11 -13.19
C HIS A 156 -10.18 5.00 -12.16
N ALA A 157 -9.17 4.19 -12.27
CA ALA A 157 -8.66 3.19 -11.34
C ALA A 157 -9.59 1.98 -11.08
N THR A 158 -10.91 2.16 -11.05
CA THR A 158 -11.90 1.14 -10.66
C THR A 158 -11.73 -0.18 -11.42
N GLY A 159 -11.66 -1.29 -10.68
CA GLY A 159 -11.56 -2.63 -11.25
C GLY A 159 -10.18 -2.98 -11.82
N THR A 160 -9.17 -2.14 -11.60
CA THR A 160 -7.78 -2.45 -11.97
C THR A 160 -7.19 -3.45 -10.98
N VAL A 161 -6.52 -4.50 -11.50
CA VAL A 161 -5.84 -5.52 -10.69
C VAL A 161 -4.39 -5.68 -11.16
N ILE A 162 -3.44 -5.53 -10.24
CA ILE A 162 -2.01 -5.71 -10.47
C ILE A 162 -1.48 -6.78 -9.51
N GLY A 163 -1.20 -7.97 -10.06
CA GLY A 163 -0.78 -9.15 -9.30
C GLY A 163 0.67 -9.08 -8.82
N GLU A 164 1.01 -9.92 -7.84
CA GLU A 164 2.28 -9.99 -7.11
C GLU A 164 3.52 -9.99 -8.02
N THR A 165 3.50 -10.80 -9.07
CA THR A 165 4.67 -11.02 -9.95
C THR A 165 4.73 -10.07 -11.13
N THR A 166 3.84 -9.08 -11.17
CA THR A 166 3.76 -8.10 -12.27
C THR A 166 4.95 -7.16 -12.25
N ILE A 167 5.53 -6.91 -13.42
CA ILE A 167 6.61 -5.94 -13.63
C ILE A 167 6.13 -4.86 -14.59
N ILE A 168 5.98 -3.65 -14.09
CA ILE A 168 5.62 -2.44 -14.86
C ILE A 168 6.86 -1.54 -14.92
N LYS A 169 7.24 -1.12 -16.12
CA LYS A 169 8.38 -0.21 -16.33
C LYS A 169 7.96 1.25 -16.11
N ASN A 170 8.89 2.19 -16.35
CA ASN A 170 8.60 3.61 -16.24
C ASN A 170 7.64 4.11 -17.32
N ASN A 171 6.92 5.20 -17.05
CA ASN A 171 6.05 5.91 -17.99
C ASN A 171 4.91 5.05 -18.55
N VAL A 172 4.40 4.11 -17.77
CA VAL A 172 3.27 3.26 -18.17
C VAL A 172 1.97 3.92 -17.74
N LYS A 173 1.00 3.90 -18.65
CA LYS A 173 -0.36 4.38 -18.43
C LYS A 173 -1.32 3.22 -18.61
N ILE A 174 -2.21 3.03 -17.66
CA ILE A 174 -3.29 2.03 -17.74
C ILE A 174 -4.62 2.68 -17.41
N TYR A 175 -5.69 2.01 -17.75
CA TYR A 175 -7.07 2.51 -17.57
C TYR A 175 -7.83 1.53 -16.68
N GLN A 176 -9.01 1.96 -16.23
CA GLN A 176 -9.91 1.15 -15.40
C GLN A 176 -10.14 -0.24 -16.00
N GLY A 177 -10.34 -1.23 -15.11
CA GLY A 177 -10.66 -2.61 -15.50
C GLY A 177 -9.49 -3.42 -16.08
N VAL A 178 -8.28 -2.85 -16.15
CA VAL A 178 -7.10 -3.59 -16.61
C VAL A 178 -6.65 -4.60 -15.56
N THR A 179 -6.42 -5.85 -15.97
CA THR A 179 -5.84 -6.88 -15.12
C THR A 179 -4.46 -7.27 -15.63
N LEU A 180 -3.45 -7.10 -14.77
CA LEU A 180 -2.07 -7.51 -14.98
C LEU A 180 -1.72 -8.59 -13.94
N GLY A 181 -1.52 -9.84 -14.40
CA GLY A 181 -1.24 -10.97 -13.51
C GLY A 181 -1.39 -12.30 -14.22
N GLY A 182 -1.18 -13.39 -13.47
CA GLY A 182 -1.33 -14.75 -14.01
C GLY A 182 -2.81 -15.13 -14.17
N ILE A 183 -3.16 -15.68 -15.34
CA ILE A 183 -4.52 -16.18 -15.62
C ILE A 183 -4.82 -17.44 -14.78
N GLN A 184 -3.79 -18.24 -14.46
CA GLN A 184 -3.87 -19.39 -13.56
C GLN A 184 -2.57 -19.50 -12.75
N VAL A 185 -2.67 -19.28 -11.44
CA VAL A 185 -1.57 -19.58 -10.52
C VAL A 185 -1.85 -20.94 -9.86
N LYS A 186 -1.12 -21.98 -10.25
CA LYS A 186 -1.11 -23.24 -9.50
C LYS A 186 -0.37 -22.98 -8.19
N LYS A 187 -1.03 -23.10 -7.06
CA LYS A 187 -0.34 -23.24 -5.78
C LYS A 187 0.54 -24.47 -5.89
N SER A 188 1.85 -24.31 -5.87
CA SER A 188 2.74 -25.46 -5.68
C SER A 188 2.33 -26.09 -4.36
N LEU A 189 1.96 -27.37 -4.39
CA LEU A 189 1.83 -28.16 -3.16
C LEU A 189 3.21 -28.07 -2.51
N ALA A 190 3.32 -27.26 -1.45
CA ALA A 190 4.50 -27.28 -0.62
C ALA A 190 4.64 -28.74 -0.17
N ALA A 191 5.78 -29.33 -0.50
CA ALA A 191 6.11 -30.67 -0.06
C ALA A 191 5.93 -30.73 1.45
N THR A 192 5.10 -31.66 1.87
CA THR A 192 4.91 -32.08 3.27
C THR A 192 6.24 -32.52 3.88
#